data_464918a6960cbc2d6984d3305f60b6c1
#
_entry.id   464918a6960cbc2d6984d3305f60b6c1
#
_cell.length_a   1.000
_cell.length_b   1.000
_cell.length_c   1.000
_cell.angle_alpha   90.00
_cell.angle_beta   90.00
_cell.angle_gamma   90.00
#
_symmetry.space_group_name_H-M   'P 1'
#
loop_
_entity.id
_entity.type
_entity.pdbx_description
1 polymer ?
#
loop_
_entity_poly.entity_id
_entity_poly.type
_entity_poly.pdbx_seq_one_letter_code
_entity_poly.pdbx_strand_id
1 'polypeptide(L)'
;MTQQFTWDHTVEFVNDLKSAERTFADAGLTSQYGGKHVGHGTENSLAYFADNYLEFLALYDREEALSETPDHGLIFHEAGELLPGYVGFYRPALHVHGIEQAAERLTAKGLDLGRIVPGNRTTAAGEEIRWRLLWIKGDDRGLRYPFVIDWGASESEQLARYESGGLLHRHAIGEVDTRRAIFAVPDPAAVAAHWSDVFGLGLTEGGDADRPDEHYFDLDVGGHRVWRFVQGQCNAITELQYDAPAGKSFDVTIGQARFRSL
;
A
#
# COMPACT_ATOMS: atom_id res chain seq x y z
N MET A 1 10.32 3.93 23.67
CA MET A 1 9.01 3.86 22.98
C MET A 1 9.10 2.74 21.98
N THR A 2 8.14 1.82 21.95
CA THR A 2 8.08 0.75 20.95
C THR A 2 7.82 1.41 19.60
N GLN A 3 8.65 1.14 18.61
CA GLN A 3 8.46 1.60 17.24
C GLN A 3 7.16 1.02 16.70
N GLN A 4 6.23 1.85 16.28
CA GLN A 4 4.94 1.44 15.76
C GLN A 4 4.96 1.50 14.22
N PHE A 5 4.52 0.43 13.59
CA PHE A 5 4.24 0.41 12.16
C PHE A 5 2.77 0.76 11.93
N THR A 6 2.50 1.63 10.96
CA THR A 6 1.14 1.98 10.54
C THR A 6 1.00 1.87 9.03
N TRP A 7 -0.21 1.60 8.54
CA TRP A 7 -0.46 1.47 7.11
C TRP A 7 -0.45 2.83 6.41
N ASP A 8 0.59 3.07 5.61
CA ASP A 8 0.78 4.31 4.86
C ASP A 8 -0.05 4.34 3.57
N HIS A 9 0.20 3.37 2.69
CA HIS A 9 -0.49 3.27 1.40
C HIS A 9 -0.48 1.84 0.85
N THR A 10 -1.18 1.66 -0.27
CA THR A 10 -1.11 0.42 -1.06
C THR A 10 -0.74 0.74 -2.49
N VAL A 11 0.19 -0.02 -3.06
CA VAL A 11 0.56 0.07 -4.47
C VAL A 11 -0.30 -0.89 -5.28
N GLU A 12 -0.82 -0.40 -6.38
CA GLU A 12 -1.50 -1.18 -7.41
C GLU A 12 -0.76 -1.03 -8.74
N PHE A 13 -0.39 -2.14 -9.35
CA PHE A 13 0.16 -2.15 -10.70
C PHE A 13 -0.96 -2.00 -11.73
N VAL A 14 -0.79 -1.05 -12.63
CA VAL A 14 -1.73 -0.77 -13.73
C VAL A 14 -0.99 -0.61 -15.05
N ASN A 15 -1.64 -0.94 -16.15
CA ASN A 15 -1.06 -0.78 -17.49
C ASN A 15 -1.14 0.67 -18.01
N ASP A 16 -2.12 1.43 -17.56
CA ASP A 16 -2.40 2.79 -18.02
C ASP A 16 -3.01 3.62 -16.91
N LEU A 17 -2.27 4.63 -16.43
CA LEU A 17 -2.70 5.51 -15.35
C LEU A 17 -3.99 6.25 -15.68
N LYS A 18 -4.13 6.75 -16.92
CA LYS A 18 -5.32 7.52 -17.34
C LYS A 18 -6.57 6.66 -17.36
N SER A 19 -6.43 5.36 -17.66
CA SER A 19 -7.54 4.42 -17.59
C SER A 19 -7.98 4.17 -16.15
N ALA A 20 -7.02 3.97 -15.23
CA ALA A 20 -7.28 3.82 -13.80
C ALA A 20 -7.94 5.08 -13.20
N GLU A 21 -7.39 6.26 -13.52
CA GLU A 21 -7.95 7.55 -13.11
C GLU A 21 -9.39 7.75 -13.59
N ARG A 22 -9.71 7.41 -14.85
CA ARG A 22 -11.08 7.47 -15.39
C ARG A 22 -12.02 6.54 -14.64
N THR A 23 -11.59 5.30 -14.40
CA THR A 23 -12.38 4.31 -13.67
C THR A 23 -12.71 4.81 -12.26
N PHE A 24 -11.76 5.45 -11.58
CA PHE A 24 -11.99 6.09 -10.28
C PHE A 24 -12.93 7.28 -10.40
N ALA A 25 -12.73 8.15 -11.39
CA ALA A 25 -13.59 9.33 -11.61
C ALA A 25 -15.05 8.95 -11.87
N ASP A 26 -15.29 7.88 -12.62
CA ASP A 26 -16.64 7.34 -12.89
C ASP A 26 -17.35 6.86 -11.61
N ALA A 27 -16.59 6.44 -10.59
CA ALA A 27 -17.07 6.08 -9.27
C ALA A 27 -17.18 7.27 -8.29
N GLY A 28 -16.85 8.48 -8.75
CA GLY A 28 -16.81 9.68 -7.91
C GLY A 28 -15.58 9.79 -7.01
N LEU A 29 -14.54 8.97 -7.25
CA LEU A 29 -13.25 9.02 -6.58
C LEU A 29 -12.28 9.90 -7.36
N THR A 30 -11.33 10.52 -6.68
CA THR A 30 -10.34 11.40 -7.30
C THR A 30 -8.96 10.81 -7.15
N SER A 31 -8.23 10.73 -8.24
CA SER A 31 -6.79 10.48 -8.29
C SER A 31 -6.12 11.52 -9.15
N GLN A 32 -4.83 11.72 -8.95
CA GLN A 32 -4.06 12.70 -9.70
C GLN A 32 -2.68 12.16 -10.04
N TYR A 33 -2.15 12.57 -11.18
CA TYR A 33 -0.81 12.25 -11.60
C TYR A 33 0.22 12.75 -10.59
N GLY A 34 1.03 11.83 -10.05
CA GLY A 34 2.05 12.13 -9.05
C GLY A 34 3.41 12.46 -9.63
N GLY A 35 3.76 11.82 -10.76
CA GLY A 35 5.04 12.04 -11.43
C GLY A 35 5.74 10.77 -11.89
N LYS A 36 6.95 10.95 -12.43
CA LYS A 36 7.86 9.87 -12.82
C LYS A 36 8.87 9.61 -11.71
N HIS A 37 9.13 8.33 -11.47
CA HIS A 37 10.29 7.87 -10.70
C HIS A 37 11.48 7.79 -11.67
N VAL A 38 12.14 8.93 -11.86
CA VAL A 38 13.26 9.05 -12.81
C VAL A 38 14.42 8.16 -12.38
N GLY A 39 14.94 7.35 -13.30
CA GLY A 39 15.95 6.33 -13.02
C GLY A 39 15.38 4.98 -12.59
N HIS A 40 14.04 4.88 -12.44
CA HIS A 40 13.34 3.67 -12.00
C HIS A 40 12.29 3.15 -13.01
N GLY A 41 12.11 3.81 -14.14
CA GLY A 41 11.25 3.36 -15.25
C GLY A 41 9.75 3.37 -14.97
N THR A 42 9.29 3.90 -13.84
CA THR A 42 7.89 3.91 -13.41
C THR A 42 7.34 5.31 -13.21
N GLU A 43 6.03 5.43 -13.33
CA GLU A 43 5.29 6.66 -13.02
C GLU A 43 4.02 6.31 -12.23
N ASN A 44 3.48 7.28 -11.51
CA ASN A 44 2.34 7.04 -10.65
C ASN A 44 1.23 8.07 -10.74
N SER A 45 0.04 7.66 -10.28
CA SER A 45 -1.07 8.51 -9.89
C SER A 45 -1.52 8.14 -8.48
N LEU A 46 -1.90 9.14 -7.69
CA LEU A 46 -2.19 8.99 -6.26
C LEU A 46 -3.65 9.36 -5.97
N ALA A 47 -4.33 8.54 -5.18
CA ALA A 47 -5.65 8.81 -4.64
C ALA A 47 -5.57 8.85 -3.11
N TYR A 48 -5.79 10.01 -2.51
CA TYR A 48 -5.66 10.23 -1.07
C TYR A 48 -6.99 10.03 -0.35
N PHE A 49 -6.94 9.29 0.76
CA PHE A 49 -8.06 8.99 1.67
C PHE A 49 -7.63 9.35 3.09
N ALA A 50 -7.78 10.64 3.44
CA ALA A 50 -7.23 11.23 4.65
C ALA A 50 -5.69 11.09 4.72
N ASP A 51 -5.15 10.41 5.73
CA ASP A 51 -3.73 10.16 5.94
C ASP A 51 -3.20 8.88 5.26
N ASN A 52 -4.06 8.16 4.53
CA ASN A 52 -3.72 6.97 3.73
C ASN A 52 -3.94 7.25 2.25
N TYR A 53 -3.26 6.54 1.36
CA TYR A 53 -3.49 6.71 -0.06
C TYR A 53 -3.30 5.40 -0.84
N LEU A 54 -3.83 5.39 -2.06
CA LEU A 54 -3.57 4.39 -3.08
C LEU A 54 -2.60 4.96 -4.10
N GLU A 55 -1.60 4.19 -4.49
CA GLU A 55 -0.68 4.49 -5.56
C GLU A 55 -0.94 3.58 -6.76
N PHE A 56 -1.47 4.12 -7.85
CA PHE A 56 -1.42 3.47 -9.15
C PHE A 56 -0.03 3.62 -9.74
N LEU A 57 0.66 2.52 -10.00
CA LEU A 57 2.01 2.50 -10.55
C LEU A 57 2.01 1.83 -11.92
N ALA A 58 2.55 2.53 -12.92
CA ALA A 58 2.69 2.07 -14.29
C ALA A 58 4.12 2.20 -14.79
N LEU A 59 4.45 1.50 -15.87
CA LEU A 59 5.75 1.62 -16.54
C LEU A 59 5.69 2.74 -17.60
N TYR A 60 6.70 3.62 -17.61
CA TYR A 60 7.00 4.46 -18.75
C TYR A 60 8.25 3.97 -19.51
N ASP A 61 9.17 3.27 -18.81
CA ASP A 61 10.36 2.64 -19.39
C ASP A 61 10.62 1.30 -18.71
N ARG A 62 10.31 0.21 -19.42
CA ARG A 62 10.48 -1.14 -18.89
C ARG A 62 11.94 -1.55 -18.72
N GLU A 63 12.83 -1.13 -19.61
CA GLU A 63 14.24 -1.49 -19.55
C GLU A 63 14.90 -0.81 -18.33
N GLU A 64 14.55 0.45 -18.09
CA GLU A 64 14.99 1.17 -16.89
C GLU A 64 14.48 0.48 -15.62
N ALA A 65 13.20 0.09 -15.55
CA ALA A 65 12.65 -0.62 -14.41
C ALA A 65 13.33 -1.97 -14.16
N LEU A 66 13.58 -2.76 -15.21
CA LEU A 66 14.30 -4.04 -15.12
C LEU A 66 15.78 -3.90 -14.76
N SER A 67 16.38 -2.73 -14.93
CA SER A 67 17.76 -2.46 -14.51
C SER A 67 17.92 -2.29 -12.99
N GLU A 68 16.81 -2.08 -12.28
CA GLU A 68 16.82 -2.03 -10.82
C GLU A 68 17.13 -3.40 -10.21
N THR A 69 17.61 -3.37 -8.98
CA THR A 69 17.90 -4.59 -8.21
C THR A 69 16.96 -4.71 -7.01
N PRO A 70 16.68 -5.94 -6.52
CA PRO A 70 15.85 -6.14 -5.33
C PRO A 70 16.37 -5.42 -4.07
N ASP A 71 17.67 -5.13 -4.01
CA ASP A 71 18.25 -4.39 -2.89
C ASP A 71 18.01 -2.89 -2.95
N HIS A 72 17.76 -2.33 -4.14
CA HIS A 72 17.72 -0.88 -4.36
C HIS A 72 16.34 -0.39 -4.83
N GLY A 73 15.69 -1.14 -5.73
CA GLY A 73 14.42 -0.74 -6.33
C GLY A 73 13.47 -1.91 -6.53
N LEU A 74 13.23 -2.72 -5.47
CA LEU A 74 12.48 -3.98 -5.54
C LEU A 74 11.16 -3.83 -6.31
N ILE A 75 10.31 -2.88 -5.91
CA ILE A 75 8.98 -2.73 -6.50
C ILE A 75 9.03 -2.28 -7.97
N PHE A 76 10.04 -1.51 -8.34
CA PHE A 76 10.23 -1.05 -9.73
C PHE A 76 10.68 -2.20 -10.63
N HIS A 77 11.63 -3.01 -10.15
CA HIS A 77 12.06 -4.22 -10.84
C HIS A 77 10.88 -5.20 -11.03
N GLU A 78 10.14 -5.45 -9.96
CA GLU A 78 8.97 -6.33 -9.99
C GLU A 78 7.86 -5.80 -10.93
N ALA A 79 7.66 -4.48 -11.04
CA ALA A 79 6.77 -3.89 -12.03
C ALA A 79 7.25 -4.18 -13.46
N GLY A 80 8.55 -4.07 -13.71
CA GLY A 80 9.18 -4.43 -15.00
C GLY A 80 8.96 -5.89 -15.37
N GLU A 81 9.00 -6.81 -14.40
CA GLU A 81 8.76 -8.23 -14.63
C GLU A 81 7.29 -8.56 -14.88
N LEU A 82 6.40 -7.99 -14.09
CA LEU A 82 5.00 -8.43 -14.00
C LEU A 82 4.06 -7.73 -14.98
N LEU A 83 4.29 -6.44 -15.28
CA LEU A 83 3.48 -5.73 -16.26
C LEU A 83 3.89 -6.11 -17.69
N PRO A 84 2.93 -6.20 -18.62
CA PRO A 84 1.50 -5.94 -18.49
C PRO A 84 0.66 -7.16 -18.04
N GLY A 85 1.27 -8.26 -17.66
CA GLY A 85 0.59 -9.53 -17.37
C GLY A 85 -0.18 -9.54 -16.06
N TYR A 86 0.22 -8.74 -15.08
CA TYR A 86 -0.44 -8.62 -13.80
C TYR A 86 -0.92 -7.17 -13.59
N VAL A 87 -2.21 -6.98 -13.36
CA VAL A 87 -2.84 -5.71 -12.98
C VAL A 87 -3.63 -5.95 -11.71
N GLY A 88 -3.31 -5.24 -10.64
CA GLY A 88 -3.94 -5.42 -9.32
C GLY A 88 -3.07 -4.92 -8.17
N PHE A 89 -3.59 -5.07 -6.95
CA PHE A 89 -2.82 -4.70 -5.75
C PHE A 89 -1.53 -5.49 -5.65
N TYR A 90 -0.46 -4.80 -5.30
CA TYR A 90 0.85 -5.42 -5.30
C TYR A 90 1.44 -5.53 -3.89
N ARG A 91 1.81 -4.43 -3.26
CA ARG A 91 2.36 -4.39 -1.90
C ARG A 91 1.76 -3.22 -1.12
N PRO A 92 1.45 -3.39 0.17
CA PRO A 92 1.22 -2.25 1.04
C PRO A 92 2.54 -1.70 1.56
N ALA A 93 2.54 -0.42 1.92
CA ALA A 93 3.63 0.26 2.62
C ALA A 93 3.29 0.43 4.11
N LEU A 94 4.26 0.18 4.95
CA LEU A 94 4.20 0.48 6.38
C LEU A 94 5.00 1.75 6.68
N HIS A 95 4.33 2.77 7.22
CA HIS A 95 5.00 3.93 7.77
C HIS A 95 5.70 3.57 9.07
N VAL A 96 6.86 4.17 9.26
CA VAL A 96 7.62 4.06 10.49
C VAL A 96 8.37 5.37 10.77
N HIS A 97 8.58 5.68 12.03
CA HIS A 97 9.48 6.75 12.43
C HIS A 97 10.80 6.14 12.90
N GLY A 98 11.90 6.40 12.15
CA GLY A 98 13.22 5.81 12.43
C GLY A 98 13.45 4.47 11.71
N ILE A 99 13.66 4.55 10.41
CA ILE A 99 13.79 3.38 9.53
C ILE A 99 15.00 2.49 9.85
N GLU A 100 16.08 3.04 10.45
CA GLU A 100 17.25 2.27 10.87
C GLU A 100 16.89 1.28 11.99
N GLN A 101 16.15 1.75 13.01
CA GLN A 101 15.69 0.91 14.11
C GLN A 101 14.69 -0.15 13.61
N ALA A 102 13.86 0.22 12.60
CA ALA A 102 13.00 -0.75 11.93
C ALA A 102 13.81 -1.84 11.25
N ALA A 103 14.86 -1.46 10.50
CA ALA A 103 15.73 -2.41 9.81
C ALA A 103 16.41 -3.36 10.80
N GLU A 104 16.96 -2.85 11.91
CA GLU A 104 17.57 -3.68 12.96
C GLU A 104 16.58 -4.69 13.54
N ARG A 105 15.36 -4.24 13.86
CA ARG A 105 14.30 -5.08 14.40
C ARG A 105 13.86 -6.17 13.40
N LEU A 106 13.62 -5.81 12.15
CA LEU A 106 13.18 -6.74 11.12
C LEU A 106 14.28 -7.77 10.78
N THR A 107 15.55 -7.33 10.78
CA THR A 107 16.70 -8.24 10.64
C THR A 107 16.77 -9.22 11.82
N ALA A 108 16.54 -8.75 13.05
CA ALA A 108 16.52 -9.63 14.23
C ALA A 108 15.37 -10.65 14.20
N LYS A 109 14.29 -10.37 13.46
CA LYS A 109 13.19 -11.29 13.15
C LYS A 109 13.49 -12.25 12.00
N GLY A 110 14.67 -12.15 11.38
CA GLY A 110 15.12 -13.05 10.32
C GLY A 110 14.69 -12.66 8.91
N LEU A 111 14.18 -11.44 8.70
CA LEU A 111 13.78 -11.00 7.36
C LEU A 111 15.01 -10.62 6.52
N ASP A 112 14.95 -10.92 5.23
CA ASP A 112 15.93 -10.48 4.23
C ASP A 112 15.57 -9.08 3.73
N LEU A 113 16.44 -8.12 4.05
CA LEU A 113 16.19 -6.71 3.76
C LEU A 113 17.06 -6.23 2.58
N GLY A 114 16.51 -5.32 1.80
CA GLY A 114 17.27 -4.49 0.88
C GLY A 114 17.97 -3.35 1.61
N ARG A 115 18.49 -2.40 0.84
CA ARG A 115 19.10 -1.18 1.39
C ARG A 115 18.02 -0.17 1.78
N ILE A 116 18.37 0.69 2.74
CA ILE A 116 17.61 1.92 2.95
C ILE A 116 17.98 2.88 1.82
N VAL A 117 17.01 3.24 0.99
CA VAL A 117 17.19 4.12 -0.16
C VAL A 117 16.45 5.44 0.04
N PRO A 118 17.11 6.59 -0.24
CA PRO A 118 16.40 7.87 -0.23
C PRO A 118 15.53 8.01 -1.47
N GLY A 119 14.35 8.60 -1.29
CA GLY A 119 13.48 9.05 -2.36
C GLY A 119 13.17 10.53 -2.20
N ASN A 120 12.88 11.20 -3.29
CA ASN A 120 12.40 12.57 -3.28
C ASN A 120 11.50 12.84 -4.49
N ARG A 121 10.68 13.86 -4.37
CA ARG A 121 9.96 14.46 -5.49
C ARG A 121 9.79 15.94 -5.26
N THR A 122 9.64 16.69 -6.34
CA THR A 122 9.28 18.12 -6.27
C THR A 122 7.80 18.27 -6.57
N THR A 123 7.07 18.94 -5.69
CA THR A 123 5.65 19.25 -5.91
C THR A 123 5.49 20.29 -7.02
N ALA A 124 4.26 20.45 -7.53
CA ALA A 124 3.94 21.51 -8.49
C ALA A 124 4.23 22.94 -7.96
N ALA A 125 4.24 23.09 -6.62
CA ALA A 125 4.60 24.34 -5.94
C ALA A 125 6.13 24.54 -5.81
N GLY A 126 6.95 23.59 -6.25
CA GLY A 126 8.40 23.64 -6.16
C GLY A 126 8.98 23.18 -4.81
N GLU A 127 8.15 22.60 -3.95
CA GLU A 127 8.57 22.09 -2.66
C GLU A 127 9.14 20.68 -2.81
N GLU A 128 10.31 20.40 -2.21
CA GLU A 128 10.91 19.08 -2.23
C GLU A 128 10.39 18.24 -1.05
N ILE A 129 9.72 17.13 -1.38
CA ILE A 129 9.32 16.11 -0.42
C ILE A 129 10.36 14.99 -0.45
N ARG A 130 10.83 14.58 0.72
CA ARG A 130 11.83 13.52 0.88
C ARG A 130 11.28 12.41 1.74
N TRP A 131 11.68 11.16 1.42
CA TRP A 131 11.38 9.98 2.21
C TRP A 131 12.55 9.00 2.14
N ARG A 132 12.46 7.93 2.91
CA ARG A 132 13.37 6.79 2.84
C ARG A 132 12.57 5.51 2.74
N LEU A 133 13.02 4.57 1.94
CA LEU A 133 12.39 3.28 1.73
C LEU A 133 13.29 2.16 2.23
N LEU A 134 12.67 1.10 2.75
CA LEU A 134 13.33 -0.15 3.09
C LEU A 134 12.53 -1.29 2.48
N TRP A 135 13.17 -2.03 1.60
CA TRP A 135 12.57 -3.18 0.95
C TRP A 135 12.69 -4.42 1.83
N ILE A 136 11.60 -5.18 1.96
CA ILE A 136 11.58 -6.50 2.57
C ILE A 136 11.44 -7.51 1.44
N LYS A 137 12.50 -8.28 1.22
CA LYS A 137 12.58 -9.27 0.13
C LYS A 137 11.85 -10.56 0.50
N GLY A 138 11.44 -11.31 -0.51
CA GLY A 138 10.74 -12.59 -0.32
C GLY A 138 9.28 -12.46 0.07
N ASP A 139 8.80 -13.52 0.66
CA ASP A 139 7.38 -13.69 1.01
C ASP A 139 7.21 -14.54 2.27
N ASP A 140 6.00 -14.50 2.85
CA ASP A 140 5.54 -15.47 3.83
C ASP A 140 4.49 -16.38 3.18
N ARG A 141 4.82 -17.64 2.98
CA ARG A 141 3.94 -18.64 2.33
C ARG A 141 3.37 -18.19 0.98
N GLY A 142 4.15 -17.43 0.20
CA GLY A 142 3.75 -16.90 -1.09
C GLY A 142 3.11 -15.51 -1.05
N LEU A 143 2.81 -14.96 0.13
CA LEU A 143 2.37 -13.58 0.27
C LEU A 143 3.58 -12.66 0.43
N ARG A 144 3.79 -11.75 -0.51
CA ARG A 144 4.89 -10.78 -0.48
C ARG A 144 4.79 -9.87 0.73
N TYR A 145 5.92 -9.62 1.39
CA TYR A 145 5.98 -8.68 2.50
C TYR A 145 5.66 -7.25 2.06
N PRO A 146 5.13 -6.41 2.98
CA PRO A 146 5.07 -4.97 2.77
C PRO A 146 6.48 -4.40 2.65
N PHE A 147 6.60 -3.18 2.15
CA PHE A 147 7.82 -2.39 2.30
C PHE A 147 7.63 -1.32 3.38
N VAL A 148 8.72 -0.68 3.79
CA VAL A 148 8.69 0.32 4.86
C VAL A 148 9.05 1.68 4.30
N ILE A 149 8.32 2.72 4.73
CA ILE A 149 8.56 4.11 4.39
C ILE A 149 8.73 4.96 5.65
N ASP A 150 9.70 5.87 5.62
CA ASP A 150 9.94 6.88 6.65
C ASP A 150 9.96 8.27 5.98
N TRP A 151 8.96 9.07 6.25
CA TRP A 151 8.84 10.44 5.74
C TRP A 151 9.70 11.46 6.49
N GLY A 152 10.38 11.05 7.58
CA GLY A 152 11.09 11.95 8.48
C GLY A 152 10.16 12.94 9.20
N ALA A 153 8.86 12.62 9.26
CA ALA A 153 7.80 13.41 9.87
C ALA A 153 6.78 12.50 10.54
N SER A 154 6.08 13.01 11.56
CA SER A 154 4.94 12.30 12.15
C SER A 154 3.76 12.24 11.17
N GLU A 155 2.80 11.34 11.41
CA GLU A 155 1.57 11.22 10.60
C GLU A 155 0.82 12.56 10.54
N SER A 156 0.72 13.27 11.67
CA SER A 156 0.05 14.59 11.70
C SER A 156 0.80 15.66 10.90
N GLU A 157 2.13 15.66 10.91
CA GLU A 157 2.93 16.56 10.09
C GLU A 157 2.82 16.20 8.61
N GLN A 158 2.76 14.90 8.29
CA GLN A 158 2.59 14.44 6.93
C GLN A 158 1.19 14.81 6.38
N LEU A 159 0.15 14.64 7.17
CA LEU A 159 -1.21 15.07 6.82
C LEU A 159 -1.26 16.58 6.57
N ALA A 160 -0.65 17.39 7.46
CA ALA A 160 -0.56 18.84 7.27
C ALA A 160 0.19 19.24 5.98
N ARG A 161 1.23 18.47 5.60
CA ARG A 161 1.92 18.65 4.31
C ARG A 161 1.01 18.31 3.13
N TYR A 162 0.22 17.24 3.21
CA TYR A 162 -0.76 16.91 2.15
C TYR A 162 -1.81 18.02 1.99
N GLU A 163 -2.33 18.56 3.10
CA GLU A 163 -3.30 19.66 3.09
C GLU A 163 -2.70 20.94 2.49
N SER A 164 -1.55 21.38 3.01
CA SER A 164 -0.89 22.61 2.55
C SER A 164 -0.38 22.51 1.11
N GLY A 165 0.05 21.33 0.68
CA GLY A 165 0.46 21.03 -0.69
C GLY A 165 -0.69 20.87 -1.69
N GLY A 166 -1.95 20.94 -1.21
CA GLY A 166 -3.14 20.77 -2.06
C GLY A 166 -3.27 19.36 -2.63
N LEU A 167 -2.71 18.35 -1.95
CA LEU A 167 -2.73 16.95 -2.40
C LEU A 167 -4.02 16.25 -1.99
N LEU A 168 -4.67 16.71 -0.92
CA LEU A 168 -5.95 16.16 -0.47
C LEU A 168 -7.08 16.73 -1.34
N HIS A 169 -7.34 16.07 -2.44
CA HIS A 169 -8.47 16.39 -3.28
C HIS A 169 -9.76 15.79 -2.71
N ARG A 170 -10.83 16.60 -2.75
CA ARG A 170 -12.15 16.08 -2.40
C ARG A 170 -12.62 15.11 -3.47
N HIS A 171 -13.04 13.92 -3.05
CA HIS A 171 -13.76 13.00 -3.91
C HIS A 171 -15.14 13.57 -4.25
N ALA A 172 -15.60 13.40 -5.50
CA ALA A 172 -16.93 13.87 -5.90
C ALA A 172 -18.05 13.17 -5.12
N ILE A 173 -17.81 11.92 -4.66
CA ILE A 173 -18.73 11.19 -3.81
C ILE A 173 -18.78 11.72 -2.36
N GLY A 174 -17.81 12.52 -1.92
CA GLY A 174 -17.68 13.09 -0.58
C GLY A 174 -16.43 12.60 0.16
N GLU A 175 -16.44 12.67 1.48
CA GLU A 175 -15.33 12.17 2.31
C GLU A 175 -15.31 10.64 2.29
N VAL A 176 -14.16 10.09 1.97
CA VAL A 176 -13.91 8.63 1.91
C VAL A 176 -12.66 8.35 2.74
N ASP A 177 -12.71 7.33 3.60
CA ASP A 177 -11.57 6.90 4.40
C ASP A 177 -11.31 5.41 4.21
N THR A 178 -10.03 5.05 4.10
CA THR A 178 -9.61 3.65 4.00
C THR A 178 -9.85 2.92 5.33
N ARG A 179 -10.53 1.77 5.27
CA ARG A 179 -10.86 1.00 6.49
C ARG A 179 -10.17 -0.34 6.55
N ARG A 180 -10.10 -1.04 5.43
CA ARG A 180 -9.62 -2.43 5.44
C ARG A 180 -8.98 -2.82 4.12
N ALA A 181 -7.89 -3.61 4.20
CA ALA A 181 -7.40 -4.40 3.09
C ALA A 181 -7.70 -5.88 3.34
N ILE A 182 -8.21 -6.57 2.34
CA ILE A 182 -8.50 -8.01 2.39
C ILE A 182 -7.36 -8.77 1.72
N PHE A 183 -6.70 -9.61 2.49
CA PHE A 183 -5.65 -10.53 2.04
C PHE A 183 -6.25 -11.94 1.93
N ALA A 184 -6.34 -12.47 0.73
CA ALA A 184 -6.81 -13.82 0.49
C ALA A 184 -5.62 -14.78 0.41
N VAL A 185 -5.49 -15.64 1.42
CA VAL A 185 -4.33 -16.53 1.59
C VAL A 185 -4.75 -17.96 1.94
N PRO A 186 -3.94 -18.99 1.62
CA PRO A 186 -4.27 -20.39 1.94
C PRO A 186 -4.29 -20.70 3.45
N ASP A 187 -3.51 -19.98 4.25
CA ASP A 187 -3.43 -20.17 5.72
C ASP A 187 -3.46 -18.82 6.42
N PRO A 188 -4.66 -18.21 6.58
CA PRO A 188 -4.82 -16.87 7.15
C PRO A 188 -4.34 -16.78 8.61
N ALA A 189 -4.51 -17.85 9.40
CA ALA A 189 -4.06 -17.88 10.80
C ALA A 189 -2.53 -17.78 10.90
N ALA A 190 -1.82 -18.60 10.13
CA ALA A 190 -0.37 -18.65 10.17
C ALA A 190 0.26 -17.36 9.62
N VAL A 191 -0.28 -16.81 8.52
CA VAL A 191 0.22 -15.56 7.94
C VAL A 191 -0.03 -14.38 8.87
N ALA A 192 -1.24 -14.24 9.42
CA ALA A 192 -1.58 -13.16 10.36
C ALA A 192 -0.73 -13.23 11.64
N ALA A 193 -0.53 -14.42 12.20
CA ALA A 193 0.31 -14.61 13.38
C ALA A 193 1.78 -14.25 13.10
N HIS A 194 2.32 -14.65 11.94
CA HIS A 194 3.68 -14.31 11.54
C HIS A 194 3.86 -12.79 11.37
N TRP A 195 2.95 -12.14 10.63
CA TRP A 195 3.03 -10.69 10.42
C TRP A 195 2.81 -9.90 11.71
N SER A 196 1.91 -10.38 12.60
CA SER A 196 1.75 -9.82 13.95
C SER A 196 3.07 -9.84 14.73
N ASP A 197 3.77 -10.99 14.76
CA ASP A 197 5.04 -11.13 15.47
C ASP A 197 6.15 -10.26 14.85
N VAL A 198 6.29 -10.29 13.53
CA VAL A 198 7.35 -9.58 12.80
C VAL A 198 7.20 -8.07 12.92
N PHE A 199 6.01 -7.55 12.65
CA PHE A 199 5.74 -6.11 12.64
C PHE A 199 5.26 -5.60 14.00
N GLY A 200 4.92 -6.50 14.96
CA GLY A 200 4.39 -6.12 16.28
C GLY A 200 3.02 -5.49 16.21
N LEU A 201 2.19 -5.94 15.29
CA LEU A 201 0.82 -5.48 15.09
C LEU A 201 -0.14 -6.26 15.97
N GLY A 202 -1.15 -5.59 16.51
CA GLY A 202 -2.20 -6.24 17.29
C GLY A 202 -3.01 -7.21 16.45
N LEU A 203 -3.14 -8.47 16.88
CA LEU A 203 -3.89 -9.50 16.19
C LEU A 203 -5.23 -9.75 16.90
N THR A 204 -6.30 -9.78 16.14
CA THR A 204 -7.63 -10.20 16.60
C THR A 204 -8.22 -11.22 15.62
N GLU A 205 -8.96 -12.18 16.17
CA GLU A 205 -9.66 -13.22 15.42
C GLU A 205 -11.17 -12.94 15.47
N GLY A 206 -11.89 -13.16 14.36
CA GLY A 206 -13.31 -12.90 14.28
C GLY A 206 -14.03 -13.76 13.25
N GLY A 207 -15.34 -13.55 13.15
CA GLY A 207 -16.21 -14.37 12.30
C GLY A 207 -16.63 -15.68 12.97
N ASP A 208 -17.08 -16.64 12.17
CA ASP A 208 -17.51 -17.95 12.62
C ASP A 208 -16.42 -18.99 12.29
N ALA A 209 -15.77 -19.54 13.31
CA ALA A 209 -14.68 -20.51 13.16
C ALA A 209 -15.14 -21.83 12.50
N ASP A 210 -16.43 -22.16 12.60
CA ASP A 210 -17.03 -23.34 11.96
C ASP A 210 -17.38 -23.09 10.48
N ARG A 211 -17.29 -21.82 10.03
CA ARG A 211 -17.50 -21.40 8.65
C ARG A 211 -16.27 -20.67 8.11
N PRO A 212 -15.34 -21.38 7.45
CA PRO A 212 -14.08 -20.82 7.00
C PRO A 212 -14.19 -19.59 6.10
N ASP A 213 -15.28 -19.46 5.35
CA ASP A 213 -15.59 -18.31 4.50
C ASP A 213 -16.02 -17.05 5.28
N GLU A 214 -16.38 -17.20 6.54
CA GLU A 214 -16.73 -16.11 7.46
C GLU A 214 -15.64 -15.87 8.52
N HIS A 215 -14.67 -16.77 8.64
CA HIS A 215 -13.58 -16.68 9.61
C HIS A 215 -12.44 -15.79 9.11
N TYR A 216 -11.92 -14.93 9.96
CA TYR A 216 -10.86 -14.00 9.58
C TYR A 216 -9.92 -13.64 10.75
N PHE A 217 -8.76 -13.09 10.39
CA PHE A 217 -7.76 -12.57 11.31
C PHE A 217 -7.45 -11.12 10.92
N ASP A 218 -7.62 -10.19 11.85
CA ASP A 218 -7.36 -8.76 11.65
C ASP A 218 -6.06 -8.35 12.35
N LEU A 219 -5.18 -7.68 11.61
CA LEU A 219 -4.04 -6.96 12.16
C LEU A 219 -4.38 -5.48 12.26
N ASP A 220 -4.24 -4.90 13.45
CA ASP A 220 -4.36 -3.46 13.67
C ASP A 220 -3.14 -2.75 13.06
N VAL A 221 -3.39 -1.93 12.05
CA VAL A 221 -2.36 -1.19 11.31
C VAL A 221 -2.45 0.32 11.52
N GLY A 222 -3.05 0.73 12.64
CA GLY A 222 -3.21 2.13 13.05
C GLY A 222 -4.39 2.84 12.37
N GLY A 223 -4.74 4.03 12.85
CA GLY A 223 -5.76 4.89 12.23
C GLY A 223 -7.16 4.26 12.11
N HIS A 224 -7.54 3.33 12.98
CA HIS A 224 -8.77 2.53 12.87
C HIS A 224 -8.83 1.63 11.64
N ARG A 225 -7.68 1.29 11.06
CA ARG A 225 -7.53 0.46 9.87
C ARG A 225 -7.05 -0.93 10.23
N VAL A 226 -7.48 -1.91 9.46
CA VAL A 226 -7.05 -3.30 9.64
C VAL A 226 -6.63 -3.95 8.32
N TRP A 227 -5.65 -4.83 8.41
CA TRP A 227 -5.36 -5.81 7.38
C TRP A 227 -6.06 -7.12 7.77
N ARG A 228 -7.05 -7.51 6.97
CA ARG A 228 -7.86 -8.70 7.20
C ARG A 228 -7.39 -9.87 6.35
N PHE A 229 -7.02 -10.95 7.00
CA PHE A 229 -6.62 -12.20 6.36
C PHE A 229 -7.80 -13.16 6.35
N VAL A 230 -8.15 -13.64 5.16
CA VAL A 230 -9.25 -14.57 4.91
C VAL A 230 -8.77 -15.77 4.10
N GLN A 231 -9.52 -16.87 4.18
CA GLN A 231 -9.25 -18.05 3.37
C GLN A 231 -9.35 -17.73 1.88
N GLY A 232 -8.32 -18.05 1.12
CA GLY A 232 -8.23 -17.85 -0.34
C GLY A 232 -7.00 -18.52 -0.93
N GLN A 233 -6.85 -18.48 -2.24
CA GLN A 233 -5.78 -19.20 -2.95
C GLN A 233 -4.76 -18.29 -3.68
N CYS A 234 -4.95 -16.98 -3.64
CA CYS A 234 -4.18 -16.07 -4.50
C CYS A 234 -2.94 -15.46 -3.85
N ASN A 235 -2.75 -15.60 -2.52
CA ASN A 235 -1.64 -14.96 -1.78
C ASN A 235 -1.48 -13.48 -2.16
N ALA A 236 -2.57 -12.71 -2.07
CA ALA A 236 -2.60 -11.31 -2.52
C ALA A 236 -3.63 -10.48 -1.75
N ILE A 237 -3.47 -9.17 -1.82
CA ILE A 237 -4.55 -8.23 -1.51
C ILE A 237 -5.56 -8.33 -2.65
N THR A 238 -6.82 -8.55 -2.31
CA THR A 238 -7.90 -8.70 -3.30
C THR A 238 -8.89 -7.55 -3.29
N GLU A 239 -9.03 -6.88 -2.13
CA GLU A 239 -10.01 -5.82 -1.96
C GLU A 239 -9.49 -4.75 -1.00
N LEU A 240 -9.74 -3.47 -1.32
CA LEU A 240 -9.69 -2.36 -0.38
C LEU A 240 -11.11 -1.89 -0.07
N GLN A 241 -11.39 -1.73 1.22
CA GLN A 241 -12.71 -1.33 1.72
C GLN A 241 -12.62 0.05 2.38
N TYR A 242 -13.63 0.85 2.15
CA TYR A 242 -13.67 2.25 2.53
C TYR A 242 -14.96 2.63 3.25
N ASP A 243 -14.87 3.52 4.22
CA ASP A 243 -16.04 4.25 4.69
C ASP A 243 -16.40 5.34 3.66
N ALA A 244 -17.66 5.43 3.30
CA ALA A 244 -18.20 6.45 2.41
C ALA A 244 -19.32 7.23 3.10
N PRO A 245 -19.68 8.43 2.61
CA PRO A 245 -20.78 9.21 3.17
C PRO A 245 -22.10 8.44 3.14
N ALA A 246 -22.92 8.67 4.15
CA ALA A 246 -24.24 8.01 4.26
C ALA A 246 -25.06 8.11 2.96
N GLY A 247 -25.56 6.97 2.49
CA GLY A 247 -26.34 6.86 1.25
C GLY A 247 -25.52 6.97 -0.05
N LYS A 248 -24.20 6.95 0.04
CA LYS A 248 -23.28 6.86 -1.10
C LYS A 248 -22.57 5.52 -1.08
N SER A 249 -22.33 4.97 -2.26
CA SER A 249 -21.60 3.70 -2.39
C SER A 249 -20.86 3.64 -3.72
N PHE A 250 -19.79 2.87 -3.74
CA PHE A 250 -19.09 2.48 -4.95
C PHE A 250 -18.59 1.04 -4.85
N ASP A 251 -18.44 0.42 -5.99
CA ASP A 251 -17.87 -0.90 -6.16
C ASP A 251 -17.17 -0.92 -7.52
N VAL A 252 -15.87 -0.88 -7.51
CA VAL A 252 -15.02 -0.68 -8.70
C VAL A 252 -13.99 -1.77 -8.77
N THR A 253 -13.67 -2.22 -9.97
CA THR A 253 -12.60 -3.20 -10.21
C THR A 253 -11.64 -2.69 -11.27
N ILE A 254 -10.33 -2.76 -10.98
CA ILE A 254 -9.25 -2.49 -11.92
C ILE A 254 -8.35 -3.74 -11.95
N GLY A 255 -8.32 -4.46 -13.07
CA GLY A 255 -7.63 -5.75 -13.13
C GLY A 255 -8.17 -6.74 -12.09
N GLN A 256 -7.33 -7.14 -11.13
CA GLN A 256 -7.67 -8.05 -10.04
C GLN A 256 -7.99 -7.30 -8.72
N ALA A 257 -7.83 -5.98 -8.69
CA ALA A 257 -8.07 -5.15 -7.53
C ALA A 257 -9.53 -4.69 -7.46
N ARG A 258 -10.18 -4.91 -6.33
CA ARG A 258 -11.54 -4.43 -6.06
C ARG A 258 -11.52 -3.34 -5.00
N PHE A 259 -12.27 -2.29 -5.25
CA PHE A 259 -12.45 -1.14 -4.35
C PHE A 259 -13.93 -1.00 -4.04
N ARG A 260 -14.32 -1.02 -2.78
CA ARG A 260 -15.72 -0.82 -2.43
C ARG A 260 -15.94 -0.07 -1.13
N SER A 261 -17.04 0.64 -1.05
CA SER A 261 -17.56 1.18 0.20
C SER A 261 -18.19 0.09 1.07
N LEU A 262 -18.10 0.27 2.39
CA LEU A 262 -18.76 -0.54 3.41
C LEU A 262 -20.22 -0.14 3.60
#